data_68741db170d68353743c1579c7a0fadf
#
_entry.id   68741db170d68353743c1579c7a0fadf
#
_cell.length_a   1.000
_cell.length_b   1.000
_cell.length_c   1.000
_cell.angle_alpha   90.00
_cell.angle_beta   90.00
_cell.angle_gamma   90.00
#
_symmetry.space_group_name_H-M   'P 1'
#
loop_
_entity.id
_entity.type
_entity.pdbx_description
1 polymer ?
#
loop_
_entity_poly.entity_id
_entity_poly.type
_entity_poly.pdbx_seq_one_letter_code
_entity_poly.pdbx_strand_id
1 'polypeptide(L)'
;MSKATTANTIYSPGYRNYALAILFLGYVVNFIDRSILSILLEPIKQELLLSDTELGLLGGLAFAMFYATLGIPIASLADRWSRTKVLAISMIIWSAMTALCGAANNFLMLLLARIGVGVGEAGASPPSHSLISDYFPVEKRATALSIYALGIPFGSMIGNFVGGWGAAELGWRMTFLLVGLPGIFVAGIILTTLREPPRGMSESAAVKAAAAKNVEPAPALKEVFKFLWQRKSFRHLGFAAGLHAFVGYGAGVWNAPFLIRSHEMPITEVGSWLAIISGIGAIGTFGGGYLGDKLSDWTDDRRWYLWIAGISTLVMVPFQFTAYLYDGIWTVIPALAVVSILGGMYLGPSFAMTQALVTLRMRAVASALLLFMLNIIGMGLGPYFVGIASDLLNPSFEIHSLRYALCLCVLANLWAAVHYFLGAITLREDLDSTEVLMTQHS
;
A
#
# COMPACT_ATOMS: atom_id res chain seq x y z
N MET A 1 -16.07 -14.26 37.73
CA MET A 1 -16.65 -14.10 36.39
C MET A 1 -17.37 -12.74 36.32
N SER A 2 -16.65 -11.69 35.97
CA SER A 2 -17.22 -10.34 35.79
C SER A 2 -17.92 -10.28 34.45
N LYS A 3 -19.23 -10.02 34.43
CA LYS A 3 -19.99 -9.70 33.24
C LYS A 3 -19.38 -8.44 32.62
N ALA A 4 -18.67 -8.61 31.51
CA ALA A 4 -18.23 -7.50 30.66
C ALA A 4 -19.48 -6.69 30.32
N THR A 5 -19.54 -5.46 30.80
CA THR A 5 -20.56 -4.47 30.45
C THR A 5 -20.48 -4.26 28.93
N THR A 6 -21.42 -4.86 28.19
CA THR A 6 -21.55 -4.64 26.76
C THR A 6 -21.67 -3.15 26.51
N ALA A 7 -20.65 -2.56 25.91
CA ALA A 7 -20.72 -1.17 25.44
C ALA A 7 -22.01 -1.03 24.62
N ASN A 8 -22.85 -0.08 25.01
CA ASN A 8 -24.14 0.20 24.37
C ASN A 8 -23.85 0.70 22.94
N THR A 9 -23.72 -0.22 22.00
CA THR A 9 -23.46 0.10 20.59
C THR A 9 -24.76 0.54 19.95
N ILE A 10 -24.81 1.80 19.52
CA ILE A 10 -25.99 2.41 18.84
C ILE A 10 -26.41 1.62 17.61
N TYR A 11 -25.49 0.85 17.00
CA TYR A 11 -25.75 0.08 15.78
C TYR A 11 -25.81 -1.42 16.05
N SER A 12 -26.76 -2.08 15.41
CA SER A 12 -26.90 -3.54 15.45
C SER A 12 -25.66 -4.24 14.84
N PRO A 13 -25.36 -5.48 15.23
CA PRO A 13 -24.28 -6.27 14.61
C PRO A 13 -24.44 -6.39 13.10
N GLY A 14 -25.65 -6.54 12.59
CA GLY A 14 -25.92 -6.61 11.15
C GLY A 14 -25.54 -5.31 10.43
N TYR A 15 -25.87 -4.15 11.01
CA TYR A 15 -25.49 -2.86 10.41
C TYR A 15 -23.97 -2.63 10.41
N ARG A 16 -23.27 -3.03 11.48
CA ARG A 16 -21.79 -2.92 11.54
C ARG A 16 -21.11 -3.78 10.48
N ASN A 17 -21.60 -5.00 10.27
CA ASN A 17 -21.08 -5.88 9.23
C ASN A 17 -21.39 -5.33 7.82
N TYR A 18 -22.58 -4.76 7.61
CA TYR A 18 -22.93 -4.04 6.39
C TYR A 18 -21.97 -2.85 6.15
N ALA A 19 -21.74 -2.01 7.16
CA ALA A 19 -20.82 -0.90 7.06
C ALA A 19 -19.40 -1.37 6.68
N LEU A 20 -18.91 -2.44 7.30
CA LEU A 20 -17.61 -3.04 6.97
C LEU A 20 -17.58 -3.55 5.52
N ALA A 21 -18.65 -4.21 5.06
CA ALA A 21 -18.73 -4.71 3.69
C ALA A 21 -18.69 -3.57 2.65
N ILE A 22 -19.36 -2.44 2.92
CA ILE A 22 -19.31 -1.27 2.03
C ILE A 22 -17.93 -0.60 2.05
N LEU A 23 -17.28 -0.47 3.21
CA LEU A 23 -15.93 0.06 3.32
C LEU A 23 -14.91 -0.85 2.63
N PHE A 24 -15.06 -2.17 2.81
CA PHE A 24 -14.25 -3.17 2.09
C PHE A 24 -14.42 -3.05 0.58
N LEU A 25 -15.66 -2.95 0.08
CA LEU A 25 -15.95 -2.77 -1.35
C LEU A 25 -15.31 -1.48 -1.88
N GLY A 26 -15.41 -0.38 -1.11
CA GLY A 26 -14.73 0.87 -1.46
C GLY A 26 -13.21 0.71 -1.58
N TYR A 27 -12.59 -0.12 -0.72
CA TYR A 27 -11.17 -0.39 -0.75
C TYR A 27 -10.77 -1.33 -1.89
N VAL A 28 -11.63 -2.29 -2.24
CA VAL A 28 -11.48 -3.11 -3.45
C VAL A 28 -11.45 -2.22 -4.70
N VAL A 29 -12.42 -1.30 -4.84
CA VAL A 29 -12.47 -0.35 -5.97
C VAL A 29 -11.20 0.49 -6.03
N ASN A 30 -10.71 1.00 -4.89
CA ASN A 30 -9.47 1.77 -4.82
C ASN A 30 -8.26 1.00 -5.39
N PHE A 31 -8.13 -0.31 -5.06
CA PHE A 31 -7.03 -1.12 -5.55
C PHE A 31 -7.21 -1.63 -6.98
N ILE A 32 -8.46 -1.73 -7.48
CA ILE A 32 -8.72 -1.89 -8.90
C ILE A 32 -8.16 -0.72 -9.70
N ASP A 33 -8.45 0.52 -9.28
CA ASP A 33 -7.99 1.75 -9.93
C ASP A 33 -6.46 1.89 -9.95
N ARG A 34 -5.78 1.40 -8.91
CA ARG A 34 -4.31 1.37 -8.86
C ARG A 34 -3.71 0.34 -9.81
N SER A 35 -4.30 -0.85 -9.87
CA SER A 35 -3.75 -1.96 -10.65
C SER A 35 -4.02 -1.82 -12.15
N ILE A 36 -5.13 -1.18 -12.52
CA ILE A 36 -5.55 -1.07 -13.92
C ILE A 36 -4.49 -0.38 -14.79
N LEU A 37 -3.84 0.68 -14.28
CA LEU A 37 -2.87 1.43 -15.06
C LEU A 37 -1.69 0.55 -15.49
N SER A 38 -1.16 -0.31 -14.59
CA SER A 38 -0.01 -1.16 -14.89
C SER A 38 -0.25 -2.09 -16.08
N ILE A 39 -1.46 -2.64 -16.18
CA ILE A 39 -1.87 -3.49 -17.31
C ILE A 39 -2.03 -2.66 -18.59
N LEU A 40 -2.54 -1.44 -18.48
CA LEU A 40 -2.83 -0.58 -19.64
C LEU A 40 -1.63 0.23 -20.13
N LEU A 41 -0.46 0.19 -19.45
CA LEU A 41 0.70 1.00 -19.83
C LEU A 41 1.15 0.75 -21.28
N GLU A 42 1.19 -0.51 -21.70
CA GLU A 42 1.68 -0.84 -23.06
C GLU A 42 0.74 -0.34 -24.17
N PRO A 43 -0.59 -0.60 -24.12
CA PRO A 43 -1.51 0.00 -25.10
C PRO A 43 -1.49 1.54 -25.10
N ILE A 44 -1.35 2.17 -23.94
CA ILE A 44 -1.23 3.63 -23.81
C ILE A 44 0.05 4.13 -24.47
N LYS A 45 1.18 3.44 -24.20
CA LYS A 45 2.48 3.78 -24.84
C LYS A 45 2.37 3.81 -26.35
N GLN A 46 1.81 2.74 -26.91
CA GLN A 46 1.72 2.56 -28.36
C GLN A 46 0.82 3.63 -29.01
N GLU A 47 -0.31 3.96 -28.40
CA GLU A 47 -1.26 4.92 -28.96
C GLU A 47 -0.82 6.37 -28.79
N LEU A 48 -0.30 6.75 -27.61
CA LEU A 48 0.10 8.10 -27.29
C LEU A 48 1.60 8.38 -27.58
N LEU A 49 2.35 7.38 -28.07
CA LEU A 49 3.78 7.44 -28.41
C LEU A 49 4.64 7.92 -27.23
N LEU A 50 4.36 7.42 -26.02
CA LEU A 50 5.04 7.83 -24.80
C LEU A 50 6.37 7.07 -24.59
N SER A 51 7.32 7.75 -23.96
CA SER A 51 8.55 7.12 -23.44
C SER A 51 8.25 6.29 -22.19
N ASP A 52 9.16 5.39 -21.81
CA ASP A 52 9.05 4.62 -20.57
C ASP A 52 9.22 5.55 -19.34
N THR A 53 10.00 6.61 -19.45
CA THR A 53 10.13 7.66 -18.42
C THR A 53 8.78 8.32 -18.14
N GLU A 54 8.02 8.69 -19.17
CA GLU A 54 6.68 9.29 -19.04
C GLU A 54 5.70 8.30 -18.41
N LEU A 55 5.74 7.02 -18.82
CA LEU A 55 4.92 5.97 -18.21
C LEU A 55 5.28 5.73 -16.75
N GLY A 56 6.57 5.71 -16.40
CA GLY A 56 7.03 5.60 -15.02
C GLY A 56 6.59 6.77 -14.15
N LEU A 57 6.56 8.00 -14.71
CA LEU A 57 6.03 9.18 -14.04
C LEU A 57 4.52 9.03 -13.76
N LEU A 58 3.73 8.56 -14.73
CA LEU A 58 2.28 8.32 -14.60
C LEU A 58 1.96 7.22 -13.58
N GLY A 59 2.72 6.12 -13.59
CA GLY A 59 2.52 4.96 -12.72
C GLY A 59 3.04 5.15 -11.29
N GLY A 60 3.93 6.11 -11.07
CA GLY A 60 4.62 6.30 -9.81
C GLY A 60 4.54 7.71 -9.26
N LEU A 61 5.51 8.55 -9.63
CA LEU A 61 5.82 9.81 -8.95
C LEU A 61 4.66 10.80 -8.95
N ALA A 62 3.96 10.97 -10.06
CA ALA A 62 2.84 11.89 -10.18
C ALA A 62 1.71 11.56 -9.19
N PHE A 63 1.36 10.29 -9.08
CA PHE A 63 0.36 9.83 -8.13
C PHE A 63 0.87 9.93 -6.69
N ALA A 64 2.07 9.39 -6.40
CA ALA A 64 2.60 9.25 -5.06
C ALA A 64 2.82 10.60 -4.35
N MET A 65 3.29 11.61 -5.06
CA MET A 65 3.50 12.95 -4.50
C MET A 65 2.21 13.53 -3.93
N PHE A 66 1.13 13.52 -4.72
CA PHE A 66 -0.14 14.11 -4.29
C PHE A 66 -0.85 13.23 -3.26
N TYR A 67 -0.81 11.91 -3.41
CA TYR A 67 -1.33 10.96 -2.43
C TYR A 67 -0.67 11.13 -1.05
N ALA A 68 0.65 11.17 -0.98
CA ALA A 68 1.39 11.26 0.27
C ALA A 68 1.28 12.65 0.93
N THR A 69 1.35 13.73 0.15
CA THR A 69 1.32 15.09 0.69
C THR A 69 -0.08 15.52 1.11
N LEU A 70 -1.12 15.17 0.35
CA LEU A 70 -2.50 15.53 0.65
C LEU A 70 -3.19 14.60 1.64
N GLY A 71 -2.63 13.42 1.89
CA GLY A 71 -3.17 12.49 2.89
C GLY A 71 -3.29 13.11 4.28
N ILE A 72 -2.32 13.92 4.71
CA ILE A 72 -2.33 14.57 6.03
C ILE A 72 -3.42 15.65 6.14
N PRO A 73 -3.51 16.65 5.24
CA PRO A 73 -4.59 17.66 5.33
C PRO A 73 -5.98 17.07 5.15
N ILE A 74 -6.17 16.05 4.29
CA ILE A 74 -7.47 15.40 4.12
C ILE A 74 -7.84 14.58 5.35
N ALA A 75 -6.91 13.89 5.99
CA ALA A 75 -7.14 13.22 7.27
C ALA A 75 -7.57 14.24 8.35
N SER A 76 -6.89 15.39 8.44
CA SER A 76 -7.27 16.47 9.35
C SER A 76 -8.66 17.06 9.03
N LEU A 77 -9.04 17.15 7.77
CA LEU A 77 -10.40 17.51 7.35
C LEU A 77 -11.41 16.47 7.81
N ALA A 78 -11.12 15.19 7.64
CA ALA A 78 -11.97 14.09 8.10
C ALA A 78 -12.15 14.10 9.63
N ASP A 79 -11.15 14.58 10.38
CA ASP A 79 -11.23 14.75 11.84
C ASP A 79 -12.17 15.88 12.27
N ARG A 80 -12.41 16.86 11.42
CA ARG A 80 -13.26 18.05 11.74
C ARG A 80 -14.64 17.97 11.10
N TRP A 81 -14.78 17.18 10.05
CA TRP A 81 -16.00 17.04 9.28
C TRP A 81 -16.53 15.60 9.33
N SER A 82 -17.56 15.27 8.52
CA SER A 82 -18.11 13.91 8.42
C SER A 82 -17.15 13.01 7.63
N ARG A 83 -16.65 11.94 8.26
CA ARG A 83 -15.76 10.95 7.65
C ARG A 83 -16.43 10.23 6.47
N THR A 84 -17.74 9.93 6.58
CA THR A 84 -18.51 9.32 5.51
C THR A 84 -18.60 10.23 4.29
N LYS A 85 -18.80 11.55 4.48
CA LYS A 85 -18.82 12.51 3.39
C LYS A 85 -17.43 12.71 2.76
N VAL A 86 -16.37 12.83 3.59
CA VAL A 86 -14.99 12.93 3.08
C VAL A 86 -14.66 11.72 2.22
N LEU A 87 -14.92 10.50 2.72
CA LEU A 87 -14.69 9.27 1.98
C LEU A 87 -15.44 9.23 0.65
N ALA A 88 -16.74 9.54 0.66
CA ALA A 88 -17.57 9.49 -0.54
C ALA A 88 -17.15 10.54 -1.59
N ILE A 89 -16.89 11.79 -1.18
CA ILE A 89 -16.41 12.83 -2.08
C ILE A 89 -15.04 12.44 -2.67
N SER A 90 -14.14 11.95 -1.84
CA SER A 90 -12.85 11.44 -2.27
C SER A 90 -13.01 10.33 -3.31
N MET A 91 -13.94 9.39 -3.06
CA MET A 91 -14.26 8.30 -3.98
C MET A 91 -14.81 8.80 -5.31
N ILE A 92 -15.72 9.78 -5.30
CA ILE A 92 -16.23 10.41 -6.53
C ILE A 92 -15.10 11.05 -7.31
N ILE A 93 -14.20 11.79 -6.63
CA ILE A 93 -13.08 12.47 -7.29
C ILE A 93 -12.16 11.46 -7.97
N TRP A 94 -11.63 10.45 -7.25
CA TRP A 94 -10.68 9.52 -7.89
C TRP A 94 -11.36 8.69 -8.98
N SER A 95 -12.61 8.25 -8.78
CA SER A 95 -13.34 7.47 -9.77
C SER A 95 -13.64 8.26 -11.05
N ALA A 96 -14.03 9.53 -10.91
CA ALA A 96 -14.20 10.43 -12.05
C ALA A 96 -12.88 10.68 -12.78
N MET A 97 -11.78 10.86 -12.05
CA MET A 97 -10.45 11.04 -12.62
C MET A 97 -9.93 9.77 -13.30
N THR A 98 -10.22 8.59 -12.73
CA THR A 98 -9.92 7.30 -13.38
C THR A 98 -10.69 7.17 -14.70
N ALA A 99 -11.98 7.49 -14.70
CA ALA A 99 -12.77 7.51 -15.94
C ALA A 99 -12.22 8.54 -16.96
N LEU A 100 -11.80 9.73 -16.51
CA LEU A 100 -11.19 10.75 -17.35
C LEU A 100 -9.83 10.32 -17.93
N CYS A 101 -9.09 9.39 -17.31
CA CYS A 101 -7.90 8.81 -17.94
C CYS A 101 -8.25 8.20 -19.31
N GLY A 102 -9.43 7.58 -19.46
CA GLY A 102 -9.91 7.03 -20.73
C GLY A 102 -10.18 8.08 -21.82
N ALA A 103 -10.41 9.34 -21.45
CA ALA A 103 -10.62 10.45 -22.39
C ALA A 103 -9.31 11.18 -22.78
N ALA A 104 -8.17 10.78 -22.19
CA ALA A 104 -6.90 11.46 -22.42
C ALA A 104 -6.38 11.24 -23.85
N ASN A 105 -6.03 12.32 -24.56
CA ASN A 105 -5.52 12.30 -25.93
C ASN A 105 -4.01 12.62 -26.03
N ASN A 106 -3.39 12.92 -24.90
CA ASN A 106 -1.96 13.21 -24.80
C ASN A 106 -1.47 12.94 -23.36
N PHE A 107 -0.14 12.99 -23.21
CA PHE A 107 0.53 12.80 -21.92
C PHE A 107 0.02 13.74 -20.82
N LEU A 108 -0.11 15.03 -21.11
CA LEU A 108 -0.49 16.03 -20.09
C LEU A 108 -1.89 15.79 -19.53
N MET A 109 -2.86 15.45 -20.39
CA MET A 109 -4.23 15.13 -19.96
C MET A 109 -4.22 13.90 -19.06
N LEU A 110 -3.48 12.84 -19.44
CA LEU A 110 -3.36 11.62 -18.64
C LEU A 110 -2.65 11.90 -17.31
N LEU A 111 -1.59 12.71 -17.32
CA LEU A 111 -0.86 13.12 -16.12
C LEU A 111 -1.77 13.87 -15.14
N LEU A 112 -2.53 14.85 -15.60
CA LEU A 112 -3.45 15.62 -14.76
C LEU A 112 -4.56 14.74 -14.18
N ALA A 113 -5.11 13.81 -14.98
CA ALA A 113 -6.09 12.85 -14.51
C ALA A 113 -5.48 11.93 -13.44
N ARG A 114 -4.26 11.42 -13.61
CA ARG A 114 -3.54 10.59 -12.62
C ARG A 114 -3.22 11.36 -11.32
N ILE A 115 -2.85 12.62 -11.41
CA ILE A 115 -2.73 13.51 -10.25
C ILE A 115 -4.07 13.59 -9.52
N GLY A 116 -5.16 13.82 -10.24
CA GLY A 116 -6.51 13.88 -9.69
C GLY A 116 -6.94 12.57 -9.00
N VAL A 117 -6.55 11.40 -9.55
CA VAL A 117 -6.72 10.11 -8.86
C VAL A 117 -5.97 10.10 -7.53
N GLY A 118 -4.69 10.49 -7.51
CA GLY A 118 -3.88 10.55 -6.28
C GLY A 118 -4.46 11.48 -5.21
N VAL A 119 -4.97 12.65 -5.63
CA VAL A 119 -5.68 13.61 -4.75
C VAL A 119 -6.92 12.97 -4.13
N GLY A 120 -7.75 12.32 -4.95
CA GLY A 120 -8.97 11.65 -4.46
C GLY A 120 -8.66 10.50 -3.51
N GLU A 121 -7.75 9.61 -3.88
CA GLU A 121 -7.42 8.43 -3.08
C GLU A 121 -6.78 8.76 -1.72
N ALA A 122 -6.14 9.93 -1.58
CA ALA A 122 -5.58 10.38 -0.30
C ALA A 122 -6.63 10.46 0.82
N GLY A 123 -7.90 10.61 0.48
CA GLY A 123 -9.03 10.65 1.41
C GLY A 123 -9.72 9.31 1.66
N ALA A 124 -9.16 8.18 1.23
CA ALA A 124 -9.81 6.87 1.37
C ALA A 124 -9.51 6.18 2.72
N SER A 125 -8.25 5.88 2.99
CA SER A 125 -7.85 5.04 4.13
C SER A 125 -8.04 5.68 5.50
N PRO A 126 -7.67 6.95 5.76
CA PRO A 126 -7.80 7.53 7.09
C PRO A 126 -9.25 7.57 7.60
N PRO A 127 -10.25 8.08 6.83
CA PRO A 127 -11.65 8.03 7.25
C PRO A 127 -12.17 6.62 7.46
N SER A 128 -11.81 5.67 6.57
CA SER A 128 -12.26 4.28 6.66
C SER A 128 -11.77 3.59 7.93
N HIS A 129 -10.49 3.74 8.27
CA HIS A 129 -9.93 3.20 9.52
C HIS A 129 -10.60 3.80 10.76
N SER A 130 -10.86 5.11 10.75
CA SER A 130 -11.55 5.80 11.84
C SER A 130 -13.00 5.31 11.99
N LEU A 131 -13.75 5.15 10.88
CA LEU A 131 -15.10 4.61 10.88
C LEU A 131 -15.15 3.19 11.42
N ILE A 132 -14.26 2.31 10.97
CA ILE A 132 -14.17 0.92 11.45
C ILE A 132 -13.88 0.88 12.95
N SER A 133 -12.96 1.74 13.43
CA SER A 133 -12.62 1.82 14.85
C SER A 133 -13.79 2.24 15.73
N ASP A 134 -14.72 3.05 15.21
CA ASP A 134 -15.91 3.46 15.93
C ASP A 134 -17.08 2.46 15.80
N TYR A 135 -17.22 1.80 14.67
CA TYR A 135 -18.26 0.76 14.51
C TYR A 135 -17.98 -0.51 15.31
N PHE A 136 -16.72 -0.90 15.48
CA PHE A 136 -16.35 -2.17 16.12
C PHE A 136 -15.72 -1.96 17.50
N PRO A 137 -16.15 -2.77 18.51
CA PRO A 137 -15.53 -2.75 19.83
C PRO A 137 -14.06 -3.18 19.73
N VAL A 138 -13.26 -2.79 20.72
CA VAL A 138 -11.80 -2.97 20.75
C VAL A 138 -11.40 -4.43 20.46
N GLU A 139 -12.14 -5.40 21.01
CA GLU A 139 -11.87 -6.84 20.86
C GLU A 139 -12.08 -7.37 19.43
N LYS A 140 -12.89 -6.68 18.61
CA LYS A 140 -13.21 -7.07 17.22
C LYS A 140 -12.60 -6.14 16.19
N ARG A 141 -11.97 -5.04 16.61
CA ARG A 141 -11.44 -3.99 15.74
C ARG A 141 -10.32 -4.51 14.83
N ALA A 142 -9.40 -5.31 15.40
CA ALA A 142 -8.31 -5.91 14.63
C ALA A 142 -8.83 -6.81 13.50
N THR A 143 -9.82 -7.66 13.80
CA THR A 143 -10.46 -8.53 12.79
C THR A 143 -11.15 -7.71 11.70
N ALA A 144 -11.88 -6.65 12.07
CA ALA A 144 -12.56 -5.79 11.10
C ALA A 144 -11.57 -5.06 10.18
N LEU A 145 -10.47 -4.54 10.73
CA LEU A 145 -9.39 -3.92 9.95
C LEU A 145 -8.69 -4.92 9.03
N SER A 146 -8.50 -6.17 9.48
CA SER A 146 -7.94 -7.23 8.64
C SER A 146 -8.86 -7.58 7.47
N ILE A 147 -10.17 -7.66 7.69
CA ILE A 147 -11.15 -7.87 6.63
C ILE A 147 -11.10 -6.70 5.63
N TYR A 148 -11.05 -5.46 6.11
CA TYR A 148 -10.90 -4.28 5.25
C TYR A 148 -9.62 -4.35 4.41
N ALA A 149 -8.49 -4.76 5.02
CA ALA A 149 -7.20 -4.87 4.34
C ALA A 149 -7.18 -5.94 3.23
N LEU A 150 -8.05 -6.95 3.28
CA LEU A 150 -8.23 -7.91 2.17
C LEU A 150 -8.69 -7.22 0.88
N GLY A 151 -9.22 -6.00 0.95
CA GLY A 151 -9.51 -5.19 -0.23
C GLY A 151 -8.29 -4.96 -1.14
N ILE A 152 -7.06 -4.99 -0.60
CA ILE A 152 -5.82 -4.85 -1.37
C ILE A 152 -5.64 -6.00 -2.37
N PRO A 153 -5.48 -7.27 -1.92
CA PRO A 153 -5.27 -8.38 -2.85
C PRO A 153 -6.50 -8.62 -3.74
N PHE A 154 -7.72 -8.51 -3.22
CA PHE A 154 -8.92 -8.68 -4.03
C PHE A 154 -9.06 -7.61 -5.11
N GLY A 155 -8.81 -6.33 -4.76
CA GLY A 155 -8.83 -5.24 -5.73
C GLY A 155 -7.75 -5.40 -6.81
N SER A 156 -6.52 -5.77 -6.41
CA SER A 156 -5.43 -6.03 -7.36
C SER A 156 -5.71 -7.22 -8.27
N MET A 157 -6.28 -8.31 -7.73
CA MET A 157 -6.70 -9.47 -8.55
C MET A 157 -7.74 -9.07 -9.61
N ILE A 158 -8.81 -8.39 -9.17
CA ILE A 158 -9.89 -7.96 -10.05
C ILE A 158 -9.37 -6.94 -11.07
N GLY A 159 -8.56 -5.96 -10.63
CA GLY A 159 -8.00 -4.91 -11.48
C GLY A 159 -7.10 -5.48 -12.58
N ASN A 160 -6.22 -6.42 -12.24
CA ASN A 160 -5.37 -7.09 -13.22
C ASN A 160 -6.21 -7.91 -14.22
N PHE A 161 -7.16 -8.71 -13.75
CA PHE A 161 -8.01 -9.55 -14.60
C PHE A 161 -8.90 -8.70 -15.53
N VAL A 162 -9.65 -7.73 -14.95
CA VAL A 162 -10.53 -6.84 -15.71
C VAL A 162 -9.73 -5.94 -16.64
N GLY A 163 -8.54 -5.52 -16.23
CA GLY A 163 -7.62 -4.73 -17.06
C GLY A 163 -7.15 -5.47 -18.30
N GLY A 164 -6.72 -6.73 -18.14
CA GLY A 164 -6.27 -7.55 -19.27
C GLY A 164 -7.40 -7.87 -20.25
N TRP A 165 -8.54 -8.31 -19.72
CA TRP A 165 -9.73 -8.59 -20.55
C TRP A 165 -10.28 -7.32 -21.20
N GLY A 166 -10.48 -6.25 -20.44
CA GLY A 166 -11.03 -5.00 -20.95
C GLY A 166 -10.15 -4.35 -22.01
N ALA A 167 -8.82 -4.39 -21.84
CA ALA A 167 -7.90 -3.86 -22.83
C ALA A 167 -7.99 -4.60 -24.17
N ALA A 168 -8.17 -5.93 -24.13
CA ALA A 168 -8.29 -6.75 -25.35
C ALA A 168 -9.62 -6.53 -26.07
N GLU A 169 -10.74 -6.49 -25.33
CA GLU A 169 -12.08 -6.49 -25.91
C GLU A 169 -12.63 -5.08 -26.18
N LEU A 170 -12.30 -4.12 -25.28
CA LEU A 170 -12.88 -2.78 -25.30
C LEU A 170 -11.84 -1.67 -25.61
N GLY A 171 -10.56 -2.02 -25.57
CA GLY A 171 -9.46 -1.07 -25.59
C GLY A 171 -9.26 -0.35 -24.24
N TRP A 172 -8.08 0.25 -24.05
CA TRP A 172 -7.68 0.84 -22.78
C TRP A 172 -8.58 2.01 -22.32
N ARG A 173 -9.13 2.79 -23.26
CA ARG A 173 -9.99 3.93 -22.95
C ARG A 173 -11.30 3.51 -22.29
N MET A 174 -11.98 2.56 -22.90
CA MET A 174 -13.25 2.03 -22.35
C MET A 174 -13.01 1.25 -21.07
N THR A 175 -11.84 0.63 -20.92
CA THR A 175 -11.48 -0.08 -19.69
C THR A 175 -11.35 0.88 -18.52
N PHE A 176 -10.78 2.07 -18.70
CA PHE A 176 -10.78 3.10 -17.65
C PHE A 176 -12.18 3.57 -17.27
N LEU A 177 -13.10 3.72 -18.23
CA LEU A 177 -14.50 4.06 -17.96
C LEU A 177 -15.19 2.94 -17.18
N LEU A 178 -15.01 1.69 -17.61
CA LEU A 178 -15.58 0.51 -16.96
C LEU A 178 -15.18 0.39 -15.50
N VAL A 179 -13.92 0.72 -15.19
CA VAL A 179 -13.33 0.62 -13.84
C VAL A 179 -13.65 1.85 -12.99
N GLY A 180 -13.62 3.05 -13.56
CA GLY A 180 -13.87 4.28 -12.81
C GLY A 180 -15.32 4.46 -12.38
N LEU A 181 -16.29 4.15 -13.25
CA LEU A 181 -17.71 4.39 -12.95
C LEU A 181 -18.27 3.66 -11.72
N PRO A 182 -17.93 2.39 -11.44
CA PRO A 182 -18.43 1.67 -10.26
C PRO A 182 -18.13 2.37 -8.93
N GLY A 183 -17.01 3.07 -8.81
CA GLY A 183 -16.68 3.79 -7.59
C GLY A 183 -17.62 4.95 -7.31
N ILE A 184 -18.12 5.64 -8.34
CA ILE A 184 -19.16 6.69 -8.18
C ILE A 184 -20.44 6.08 -7.61
N PHE A 185 -20.82 4.89 -8.08
CA PHE A 185 -21.99 4.18 -7.57
C PHE A 185 -21.79 3.77 -6.08
N VAL A 186 -20.64 3.23 -5.73
CA VAL A 186 -20.30 2.86 -4.34
C VAL A 186 -20.30 4.11 -3.44
N ALA A 187 -19.79 5.25 -3.92
CA ALA A 187 -19.85 6.50 -3.20
C ALA A 187 -21.30 6.96 -2.94
N GLY A 188 -22.19 6.78 -3.91
CA GLY A 188 -23.63 7.01 -3.76
C GLY A 188 -24.23 6.14 -2.65
N ILE A 189 -23.87 4.85 -2.60
CA ILE A 189 -24.29 3.96 -1.51
C ILE A 189 -23.76 4.46 -0.16
N ILE A 190 -22.48 4.86 -0.08
CA ILE A 190 -21.91 5.41 1.15
C ILE A 190 -22.69 6.63 1.63
N LEU A 191 -22.99 7.58 0.75
CA LEU A 191 -23.70 8.82 1.09
C LEU A 191 -25.15 8.57 1.57
N THR A 192 -25.82 7.57 1.02
CA THR A 192 -27.25 7.31 1.29
C THR A 192 -27.47 6.34 2.43
N THR A 193 -26.54 5.42 2.68
CA THR A 193 -26.78 4.30 3.61
C THR A 193 -25.82 4.24 4.78
N LEU A 194 -24.61 4.81 4.66
CA LEU A 194 -23.61 4.75 5.72
C LEU A 194 -23.80 5.93 6.70
N ARG A 195 -24.19 5.61 7.93
CA ARG A 195 -24.40 6.62 8.99
C ARG A 195 -23.10 6.97 9.66
N GLU A 196 -22.85 8.25 9.90
CA GLU A 196 -21.68 8.72 10.65
C GLU A 196 -21.78 8.30 12.13
N PRO A 197 -20.89 7.43 12.65
CA PRO A 197 -20.89 7.08 14.07
C PRO A 197 -20.33 8.23 14.91
N PRO A 198 -20.85 8.43 16.13
CA PRO A 198 -20.21 9.34 17.08
C PRO A 198 -18.75 8.95 17.32
N ARG A 199 -17.87 9.94 17.36
CA ARG A 199 -16.43 9.70 17.57
C ARG A 199 -16.18 9.03 18.92
N GLY A 200 -15.30 8.03 18.93
CA GLY A 200 -15.00 7.23 20.10
C GLY A 200 -16.19 6.39 20.58
N MET A 201 -17.17 6.10 19.70
CA MET A 201 -18.38 5.35 20.10
C MET A 201 -18.04 4.01 20.77
N SER A 202 -17.06 3.31 20.26
CA SER A 202 -16.64 1.98 20.74
C SER A 202 -15.59 2.02 21.87
N GLU A 203 -15.17 3.21 22.31
CA GLU A 203 -14.24 3.34 23.43
C GLU A 203 -14.96 3.16 24.77
N SER A 204 -14.24 2.59 25.76
CA SER A 204 -14.78 2.45 27.12
C SER A 204 -15.02 3.82 27.79
N ALA A 205 -15.94 3.85 28.76
CA ALA A 205 -16.21 5.07 29.52
C ALA A 205 -14.96 5.61 30.20
N ALA A 206 -14.06 4.71 30.67
CA ALA A 206 -12.78 5.08 31.27
C ALA A 206 -11.84 5.78 30.28
N VAL A 207 -11.73 5.26 29.04
CA VAL A 207 -10.92 5.88 27.98
C VAL A 207 -11.50 7.23 27.56
N LYS A 208 -12.83 7.35 27.43
CA LYS A 208 -13.50 8.63 27.15
C LYS A 208 -13.26 9.66 28.27
N ALA A 209 -13.36 9.24 29.54
CA ALA A 209 -13.10 10.10 30.67
C ALA A 209 -11.63 10.54 30.77
N ALA A 210 -10.69 9.63 30.48
CA ALA A 210 -9.27 9.93 30.43
C ALA A 210 -8.93 10.89 29.27
N ALA A 211 -9.51 10.68 28.09
CA ALA A 211 -9.35 11.58 26.95
C ALA A 211 -9.91 12.98 27.21
N ALA A 212 -11.01 13.09 27.96
CA ALA A 212 -11.59 14.37 28.36
C ALA A 212 -10.75 15.11 29.42
N LYS A 213 -9.99 14.38 30.24
CA LYS A 213 -9.09 14.97 31.26
C LYS A 213 -7.69 15.31 30.73
N ASN A 214 -7.19 14.52 29.80
CA ASN A 214 -5.85 14.70 29.21
C ASN A 214 -5.94 15.44 27.87
N VAL A 215 -6.05 16.76 27.93
CA VAL A 215 -6.07 17.67 26.76
C VAL A 215 -4.65 17.98 26.27
N GLU A 216 -3.68 17.09 26.47
CA GLU A 216 -2.38 17.30 25.84
C GLU A 216 -2.49 16.98 24.33
N PRO A 217 -2.11 17.91 23.44
CA PRO A 217 -2.18 17.68 22.01
C PRO A 217 -1.31 16.49 21.61
N ALA A 218 -1.70 15.80 20.53
CA ALA A 218 -0.86 14.77 19.95
C ALA A 218 0.55 15.35 19.64
N PRO A 219 1.62 14.58 19.87
CA PRO A 219 2.98 15.08 19.63
C PRO A 219 3.12 15.53 18.17
N ALA A 220 3.81 16.66 17.97
CA ALA A 220 3.99 17.23 16.64
C ALA A 220 4.78 16.28 15.74
N LEU A 221 4.45 16.25 14.45
CA LEU A 221 5.16 15.42 13.44
C LEU A 221 6.69 15.56 13.53
N LYS A 222 7.17 16.80 13.69
CA LYS A 222 8.60 17.12 13.81
C LYS A 222 9.24 16.48 15.05
N GLU A 223 8.54 16.43 16.16
CA GLU A 223 9.02 15.82 17.40
C GLU A 223 9.16 14.31 17.27
N VAL A 224 8.12 13.65 16.73
CA VAL A 224 8.14 12.21 16.49
C VAL A 224 9.21 11.84 15.46
N PHE A 225 9.35 12.64 14.40
CA PHE A 225 10.41 12.44 13.42
C PHE A 225 11.80 12.57 14.06
N LYS A 226 12.05 13.62 14.85
CA LYS A 226 13.32 13.81 15.56
C LYS A 226 13.60 12.65 16.52
N PHE A 227 12.59 12.21 17.28
CA PHE A 227 12.70 11.09 18.20
C PHE A 227 13.08 9.80 17.48
N LEU A 228 12.38 9.45 16.41
CA LEU A 228 12.65 8.27 15.60
C LEU A 228 14.00 8.34 14.88
N TRP A 229 14.36 9.53 14.37
CA TRP A 229 15.63 9.72 13.67
C TRP A 229 16.86 9.57 14.56
N GLN A 230 16.71 9.74 15.86
CA GLN A 230 17.77 9.45 16.84
C GLN A 230 17.99 7.93 17.02
N ARG A 231 17.00 7.10 16.73
CA ARG A 231 17.07 5.64 16.80
C ARG A 231 17.76 5.07 15.57
N LYS A 232 18.92 4.44 15.76
CA LYS A 232 19.69 3.85 14.65
C LYS A 232 18.86 2.76 13.95
N SER A 233 18.17 1.91 14.71
CA SER A 233 17.31 0.85 14.18
C SER A 233 16.19 1.39 13.29
N PHE A 234 15.55 2.52 13.66
CA PHE A 234 14.52 3.12 12.82
C PHE A 234 15.08 3.68 11.51
N ARG A 235 16.24 4.33 11.54
CA ARG A 235 16.86 4.84 10.29
C ARG A 235 17.12 3.70 9.31
N HIS A 236 17.72 2.62 9.79
CA HIS A 236 17.95 1.44 8.96
C HIS A 236 16.66 0.77 8.51
N LEU A 237 15.68 0.60 9.40
CA LEU A 237 14.37 0.06 9.08
C LEU A 237 13.64 0.89 8.02
N GLY A 238 13.61 2.21 8.16
CA GLY A 238 12.94 3.12 7.22
C GLY A 238 13.56 3.07 5.82
N PHE A 239 14.91 3.09 5.74
CA PHE A 239 15.62 2.94 4.47
C PHE A 239 15.42 1.55 3.86
N ALA A 240 15.51 0.48 4.67
CA ALA A 240 15.28 -0.88 4.21
C ALA A 240 13.89 -1.06 3.62
N ALA A 241 12.86 -0.65 4.36
CA ALA A 241 11.47 -0.73 3.94
C ALA A 241 11.20 0.13 2.70
N GLY A 242 11.78 1.34 2.65
CA GLY A 242 11.67 2.23 1.49
C GLY A 242 12.30 1.64 0.22
N LEU A 243 13.52 1.07 0.33
CA LEU A 243 14.21 0.43 -0.79
C LEU A 243 13.51 -0.87 -1.24
N HIS A 244 13.01 -1.68 -0.30
CA HIS A 244 12.19 -2.84 -0.62
C HIS A 244 10.91 -2.44 -1.37
N ALA A 245 10.22 -1.42 -0.87
CA ALA A 245 9.03 -0.87 -1.54
C ALA A 245 9.37 -0.29 -2.92
N PHE A 246 10.55 0.34 -3.09
CA PHE A 246 11.04 0.84 -4.38
C PHE A 246 11.09 -0.26 -5.44
N VAL A 247 11.65 -1.42 -5.10
CA VAL A 247 11.67 -2.56 -6.01
C VAL A 247 10.27 -3.13 -6.20
N GLY A 248 9.49 -3.28 -5.13
CA GLY A 248 8.15 -3.85 -5.17
C GLY A 248 7.18 -3.05 -6.04
N TYR A 249 7.13 -1.72 -5.87
CA TYR A 249 6.30 -0.85 -6.72
C TYR A 249 6.86 -0.69 -8.13
N GLY A 250 8.21 -0.59 -8.26
CA GLY A 250 8.86 -0.59 -9.56
C GLY A 250 8.46 -1.80 -10.39
N ALA A 251 8.69 -3.00 -9.87
CA ALA A 251 8.29 -4.24 -10.52
C ALA A 251 6.78 -4.33 -10.72
N GLY A 252 5.98 -3.95 -9.71
CA GLY A 252 4.52 -4.02 -9.76
C GLY A 252 3.92 -3.26 -10.94
N VAL A 253 4.45 -2.07 -11.25
CA VAL A 253 4.01 -1.27 -12.40
C VAL A 253 4.52 -1.84 -13.73
N TRP A 254 5.73 -2.39 -13.77
CA TRP A 254 6.40 -2.77 -15.01
C TRP A 254 6.32 -4.26 -15.36
N ASN A 255 5.81 -5.13 -14.48
CA ASN A 255 5.68 -6.56 -14.77
C ASN A 255 4.75 -6.84 -15.97
N ALA A 256 3.65 -6.08 -16.12
CA ALA A 256 2.75 -6.27 -17.26
C ALA A 256 3.44 -5.88 -18.59
N PRO A 257 4.01 -4.67 -18.76
CA PRO A 257 4.81 -4.34 -19.94
C PRO A 257 5.97 -5.33 -20.19
N PHE A 258 6.64 -5.81 -19.14
CA PHE A 258 7.71 -6.79 -19.27
C PHE A 258 7.22 -8.12 -19.88
N LEU A 259 6.11 -8.67 -19.40
CA LEU A 259 5.54 -9.91 -19.93
C LEU A 259 5.06 -9.74 -21.38
N ILE A 260 4.47 -8.59 -21.70
CA ILE A 260 4.04 -8.27 -23.07
C ILE A 260 5.24 -8.14 -24.01
N ARG A 261 6.27 -7.34 -23.64
CA ARG A 261 7.40 -7.02 -24.53
C ARG A 261 8.41 -8.15 -24.65
N SER A 262 8.78 -8.78 -23.51
CA SER A 262 9.87 -9.77 -23.48
C SER A 262 9.41 -11.20 -23.75
N HIS A 263 8.12 -11.49 -23.54
CA HIS A 263 7.54 -12.83 -23.73
C HIS A 263 6.40 -12.86 -24.75
N GLU A 264 6.10 -11.73 -25.40
CA GLU A 264 5.03 -11.61 -26.41
C GLU A 264 3.67 -12.14 -25.91
N MET A 265 3.47 -12.08 -24.58
CA MET A 265 2.29 -12.65 -23.94
C MET A 265 1.06 -11.79 -24.24
N PRO A 266 -0.07 -12.38 -24.66
CA PRO A 266 -1.33 -11.65 -24.83
C PRO A 266 -1.76 -10.97 -23.54
N ILE A 267 -2.25 -9.74 -23.64
CA ILE A 267 -2.62 -8.91 -22.47
C ILE A 267 -3.65 -9.57 -21.56
N THR A 268 -4.54 -10.41 -22.10
CA THR A 268 -5.52 -11.22 -21.34
C THR A 268 -4.84 -12.27 -20.46
N GLU A 269 -3.81 -12.92 -20.96
CA GLU A 269 -3.02 -13.89 -20.19
C GLU A 269 -2.19 -13.19 -19.13
N VAL A 270 -1.55 -12.06 -19.49
CA VAL A 270 -0.81 -11.22 -18.54
C VAL A 270 -1.71 -10.80 -17.37
N GLY A 271 -2.91 -10.28 -17.68
CA GLY A 271 -3.87 -9.90 -16.65
C GLY A 271 -4.27 -11.06 -15.74
N SER A 272 -4.50 -12.24 -16.33
CA SER A 272 -4.88 -13.45 -15.58
C SER A 272 -3.75 -13.94 -14.67
N TRP A 273 -2.52 -14.01 -15.16
CA TRP A 273 -1.37 -14.43 -14.35
C TRP A 273 -1.05 -13.45 -13.25
N LEU A 274 -1.05 -12.14 -13.53
CA LEU A 274 -0.80 -11.12 -12.50
C LEU A 274 -1.94 -11.06 -11.46
N ALA A 275 -3.18 -11.38 -11.83
CA ALA A 275 -4.27 -11.55 -10.88
C ALA A 275 -3.97 -12.70 -9.89
N ILE A 276 -3.60 -13.87 -10.39
CA ILE A 276 -3.24 -15.02 -9.56
C ILE A 276 -2.04 -14.70 -8.66
N ILE A 277 -0.98 -14.11 -9.22
CA ILE A 277 0.25 -13.72 -8.49
C ILE A 277 -0.09 -12.73 -7.36
N SER A 278 -0.95 -11.73 -7.62
CA SER A 278 -1.39 -10.76 -6.60
C SER A 278 -2.13 -11.43 -5.45
N GLY A 279 -3.00 -12.41 -5.76
CA GLY A 279 -3.70 -13.19 -4.74
C GLY A 279 -2.77 -14.04 -3.87
N ILE A 280 -1.80 -14.71 -4.50
CA ILE A 280 -0.78 -15.52 -3.81
C ILE A 280 0.09 -14.65 -2.88
N GLY A 281 0.37 -13.41 -3.25
CA GLY A 281 1.15 -12.46 -2.44
C GLY A 281 0.55 -12.18 -1.04
N ALA A 282 -0.77 -12.33 -0.87
CA ALA A 282 -1.43 -12.20 0.42
C ALA A 282 -0.89 -13.20 1.47
N ILE A 283 -0.46 -14.39 1.02
CA ILE A 283 0.16 -15.42 1.88
C ILE A 283 1.43 -14.86 2.53
N GLY A 284 2.23 -14.13 1.77
CA GLY A 284 3.47 -13.53 2.26
C GLY A 284 3.22 -12.45 3.31
N THR A 285 2.23 -11.59 3.08
CA THR A 285 1.89 -10.53 4.03
C THR A 285 1.47 -11.07 5.39
N PHE A 286 0.64 -12.13 5.39
CA PHE A 286 0.28 -12.83 6.62
C PHE A 286 1.47 -13.59 7.22
N GLY A 287 2.22 -14.33 6.38
CA GLY A 287 3.34 -15.17 6.78
C GLY A 287 4.45 -14.38 7.46
N GLY A 288 4.77 -13.18 6.98
CA GLY A 288 5.80 -12.32 7.55
C GLY A 288 5.49 -11.88 8.99
N GLY A 289 4.25 -11.47 9.26
CA GLY A 289 3.79 -11.14 10.61
C GLY A 289 3.80 -12.36 11.52
N TYR A 290 3.16 -13.45 11.08
CA TYR A 290 3.05 -14.69 11.86
C TYR A 290 4.43 -15.29 12.24
N LEU A 291 5.36 -15.34 11.28
CA LEU A 291 6.70 -15.84 11.55
C LEU A 291 7.48 -14.89 12.48
N GLY A 292 7.29 -13.57 12.32
CA GLY A 292 7.87 -12.56 13.20
C GLY A 292 7.46 -12.77 14.65
N ASP A 293 6.16 -12.92 14.90
CA ASP A 293 5.61 -13.17 16.23
C ASP A 293 6.14 -14.50 16.78
N LYS A 294 5.96 -15.60 16.03
CA LYS A 294 6.31 -16.95 16.48
C LYS A 294 7.80 -17.13 16.78
N LEU A 295 8.69 -16.62 15.92
CA LEU A 295 10.14 -16.75 16.13
C LEU A 295 10.63 -15.81 17.23
N SER A 296 10.04 -14.63 17.35
CA SER A 296 10.32 -13.70 18.44
C SER A 296 9.95 -14.32 19.80
N ASP A 297 8.77 -14.91 19.90
CA ASP A 297 8.29 -15.56 21.13
C ASP A 297 9.13 -16.81 21.46
N TRP A 298 9.48 -17.62 20.45
CA TRP A 298 10.25 -18.85 20.65
C TRP A 298 11.69 -18.59 21.13
N THR A 299 12.31 -17.50 20.68
CA THR A 299 13.73 -17.18 20.96
C THR A 299 13.90 -16.06 21.97
N ASP A 300 12.81 -15.44 22.42
CA ASP A 300 12.79 -14.20 23.23
C ASP A 300 13.63 -13.08 22.59
N ASP A 301 13.52 -12.95 21.25
CA ASP A 301 14.32 -12.02 20.48
C ASP A 301 13.53 -11.28 19.41
N ARG A 302 13.20 -10.02 19.66
CA ARG A 302 12.45 -9.18 18.73
C ARG A 302 13.19 -8.82 17.44
N ARG A 303 14.48 -9.11 17.32
CA ARG A 303 15.25 -8.91 16.08
C ARG A 303 14.73 -9.78 14.93
N TRP A 304 13.99 -10.86 15.23
CA TRP A 304 13.36 -11.69 14.22
C TRP A 304 12.44 -10.93 13.27
N TYR A 305 11.78 -9.88 13.73
CA TYR A 305 10.98 -9.04 12.83
C TYR A 305 11.83 -8.43 11.71
N LEU A 306 13.01 -7.91 12.02
CA LEU A 306 13.91 -7.34 11.00
C LEU A 306 14.65 -8.43 10.21
N TRP A 307 15.01 -9.55 10.86
CA TRP A 307 15.64 -10.66 10.16
C TRP A 307 14.73 -11.31 9.14
N ILE A 308 13.44 -11.53 9.43
CA ILE A 308 12.48 -12.08 8.47
C ILE A 308 12.35 -11.14 7.27
N ALA A 309 12.17 -9.84 7.50
CA ALA A 309 12.12 -8.85 6.44
C ALA A 309 13.42 -8.85 5.60
N GLY A 310 14.60 -8.92 6.25
CA GLY A 310 15.89 -8.98 5.57
C GLY A 310 16.14 -10.27 4.80
N ILE A 311 15.84 -11.42 5.42
CA ILE A 311 16.01 -12.75 4.80
C ILE A 311 15.05 -12.89 3.60
N SER A 312 13.76 -12.56 3.76
CA SER A 312 12.80 -12.64 2.65
C SER A 312 13.21 -11.72 1.49
N THR A 313 13.67 -10.49 1.80
CA THR A 313 14.18 -9.55 0.79
C THR A 313 15.40 -10.11 0.06
N LEU A 314 16.37 -10.69 0.79
CA LEU A 314 17.57 -11.26 0.19
C LEU A 314 17.28 -12.51 -0.65
N VAL A 315 16.46 -13.43 -0.11
CA VAL A 315 16.08 -14.67 -0.80
C VAL A 315 15.25 -14.39 -2.05
N MET A 316 14.49 -13.29 -2.07
CA MET A 316 13.70 -12.87 -3.23
C MET A 316 14.57 -12.51 -4.44
N VAL A 317 15.79 -11.98 -4.24
CA VAL A 317 16.66 -11.47 -5.31
C VAL A 317 16.96 -12.49 -6.40
N PRO A 318 17.42 -13.72 -6.11
CA PRO A 318 17.67 -14.70 -7.17
C PRO A 318 16.41 -15.06 -7.96
N PHE A 319 15.23 -15.10 -7.33
CA PHE A 319 13.97 -15.34 -8.04
C PHE A 319 13.59 -14.16 -8.94
N GLN A 320 13.87 -12.92 -8.53
CA GLN A 320 13.68 -11.74 -9.37
C GLN A 320 14.60 -11.78 -10.60
N PHE A 321 15.88 -12.10 -10.43
CA PHE A 321 16.78 -12.28 -11.58
C PHE A 321 16.35 -13.45 -12.48
N THR A 322 15.89 -14.54 -11.90
CA THR A 322 15.32 -15.66 -12.67
C THR A 322 14.11 -15.20 -13.48
N ALA A 323 13.18 -14.45 -12.85
CA ALA A 323 12.00 -13.95 -13.54
C ALA A 323 12.34 -13.02 -14.71
N TYR A 324 13.35 -12.15 -14.57
CA TYR A 324 13.65 -11.15 -15.59
C TYR A 324 14.68 -11.61 -16.64
N LEU A 325 15.54 -12.57 -16.34
CA LEU A 325 16.59 -12.99 -17.26
C LEU A 325 16.28 -14.29 -18.04
N TYR A 326 15.34 -15.10 -17.57
CA TYR A 326 14.95 -16.32 -18.26
C TYR A 326 13.88 -16.05 -19.33
N ASP A 327 13.91 -16.83 -20.41
CA ASP A 327 12.95 -16.69 -21.52
C ASP A 327 11.77 -17.67 -21.43
N GLY A 328 11.88 -18.72 -20.61
CA GLY A 328 10.83 -19.73 -20.46
C GLY A 328 9.71 -19.26 -19.52
N ILE A 329 8.50 -19.03 -20.04
CA ILE A 329 7.36 -18.52 -19.25
C ILE A 329 7.01 -19.41 -18.04
N TRP A 330 7.17 -20.73 -18.18
CA TRP A 330 6.96 -21.70 -17.09
C TRP A 330 8.00 -21.61 -15.96
N THR A 331 9.09 -20.86 -16.16
CA THR A 331 10.07 -20.50 -15.13
C THR A 331 9.75 -19.11 -14.58
N VAL A 332 9.38 -18.17 -15.43
CA VAL A 332 9.11 -16.77 -15.08
C VAL A 332 7.91 -16.64 -14.16
N ILE A 333 6.77 -17.25 -14.49
CA ILE A 333 5.54 -17.13 -13.69
C ILE A 333 5.70 -17.70 -12.28
N PRO A 334 6.24 -18.91 -12.06
CA PRO A 334 6.52 -19.39 -10.71
C PRO A 334 7.52 -18.52 -9.96
N ALA A 335 8.55 -17.99 -10.63
CA ALA A 335 9.50 -17.09 -9.99
C ALA A 335 8.82 -15.79 -9.51
N LEU A 336 7.96 -15.17 -10.34
CA LEU A 336 7.16 -14.02 -9.95
C LEU A 336 6.19 -14.33 -8.78
N ALA A 337 5.62 -15.54 -8.75
CA ALA A 337 4.77 -15.97 -7.63
C ALA A 337 5.56 -16.07 -6.31
N VAL A 338 6.76 -16.65 -6.34
CA VAL A 338 7.66 -16.67 -5.17
C VAL A 338 8.06 -15.26 -4.75
N VAL A 339 8.39 -14.39 -5.71
CA VAL A 339 8.69 -12.97 -5.47
C VAL A 339 7.52 -12.27 -4.78
N SER A 340 6.28 -12.52 -5.22
CA SER A 340 5.09 -11.93 -4.63
C SER A 340 4.87 -12.36 -3.18
N ILE A 341 5.10 -13.64 -2.84
CA ILE A 341 5.03 -14.15 -1.46
C ILE A 341 6.12 -13.48 -0.61
N LEU A 342 7.38 -13.59 -1.01
CA LEU A 342 8.50 -13.06 -0.23
C LEU A 342 8.44 -11.53 -0.09
N GLY A 343 7.98 -10.84 -1.15
CA GLY A 343 7.80 -9.39 -1.18
C GLY A 343 6.74 -8.87 -0.22
N GLY A 344 5.75 -9.68 0.17
CA GLY A 344 4.75 -9.30 1.18
C GLY A 344 5.24 -9.39 2.62
N MET A 345 6.30 -10.15 2.89
CA MET A 345 6.70 -10.53 4.27
C MET A 345 7.29 -9.38 5.11
N TYR A 346 7.72 -8.28 4.50
CA TYR A 346 8.39 -7.19 5.22
C TYR A 346 7.44 -6.21 5.92
N LEU A 347 6.21 -6.08 5.43
CA LEU A 347 5.34 -4.95 5.76
C LEU A 347 4.88 -4.99 7.23
N GLY A 348 4.29 -6.11 7.66
CA GLY A 348 3.86 -6.32 9.04
C GLY A 348 4.99 -6.13 10.06
N PRO A 349 6.12 -6.85 9.93
CA PRO A 349 7.30 -6.65 10.76
C PRO A 349 7.81 -5.22 10.83
N SER A 350 7.85 -4.50 9.69
CA SER A 350 8.32 -3.11 9.65
C SER A 350 7.41 -2.17 10.45
N PHE A 351 6.08 -2.33 10.32
CA PHE A 351 5.13 -1.55 11.12
C PHE A 351 5.20 -1.89 12.61
N ALA A 352 5.28 -3.17 12.96
CA ALA A 352 5.37 -3.64 14.34
C ALA A 352 6.58 -3.02 15.05
N MET A 353 7.76 -3.05 14.43
CA MET A 353 8.97 -2.48 15.02
C MET A 353 8.95 -0.95 15.04
N THR A 354 8.42 -0.29 14.02
CA THR A 354 8.23 1.16 14.04
C THR A 354 7.39 1.61 15.23
N GLN A 355 6.30 0.89 15.53
CA GLN A 355 5.43 1.20 16.68
C GLN A 355 6.06 0.81 18.02
N ALA A 356 6.91 -0.22 18.06
CA ALA A 356 7.61 -0.63 19.26
C ALA A 356 8.72 0.35 19.69
N LEU A 357 9.29 1.07 18.73
CA LEU A 357 10.36 2.05 18.96
C LEU A 357 9.88 3.41 19.51
N VAL A 358 8.58 3.58 19.72
CA VAL A 358 7.99 4.86 20.17
C VAL A 358 7.01 4.63 21.32
N THR A 359 6.73 5.70 22.09
CA THR A 359 5.70 5.69 23.12
C THR A 359 4.29 5.54 22.50
N LEU A 360 3.31 5.09 23.31
CA LEU A 360 1.93 4.87 22.84
C LEU A 360 1.33 6.06 22.09
N ARG A 361 1.62 7.30 22.56
CA ARG A 361 1.11 8.55 21.98
C ARG A 361 1.71 8.86 20.59
N MET A 362 2.88 8.33 20.29
CA MET A 362 3.61 8.59 19.04
C MET A 362 3.32 7.56 17.94
N ARG A 363 2.69 6.40 18.25
CA ARG A 363 2.54 5.27 17.33
C ARG A 363 1.86 5.60 16.02
N ALA A 364 0.80 6.39 16.05
CA ALA A 364 0.07 6.77 14.84
C ALA A 364 0.94 7.61 13.90
N VAL A 365 1.64 8.62 14.46
CA VAL A 365 2.54 9.49 13.69
C VAL A 365 3.76 8.73 13.19
N ALA A 366 4.31 7.81 13.99
CA ALA A 366 5.42 6.95 13.57
C ALA A 366 5.05 6.05 12.37
N SER A 367 3.86 5.44 12.41
CA SER A 367 3.33 4.66 11.29
C SER A 367 3.10 5.52 10.04
N ALA A 368 2.60 6.74 10.21
CA ALA A 368 2.41 7.69 9.10
C ALA A 368 3.75 8.10 8.46
N LEU A 369 4.79 8.29 9.27
CA LEU A 369 6.15 8.58 8.78
C LEU A 369 6.73 7.41 7.98
N LEU A 370 6.57 6.17 8.46
CA LEU A 370 6.98 4.99 7.69
C LEU A 370 6.22 4.90 6.37
N LEU A 371 4.88 5.06 6.40
CA LEU A 371 4.06 5.07 5.17
C LEU A 371 4.48 6.16 4.20
N PHE A 372 4.81 7.35 4.70
CA PHE A 372 5.30 8.43 3.86
C PHE A 372 6.60 8.05 3.14
N MET A 373 7.54 7.41 3.86
CA MET A 373 8.78 6.91 3.24
C MET A 373 8.50 5.83 2.19
N LEU A 374 7.61 4.87 2.48
CA LEU A 374 7.22 3.82 1.54
C LEU A 374 6.55 4.40 0.29
N ASN A 375 5.73 5.43 0.44
CA ASN A 375 5.03 6.04 -0.69
C ASN A 375 5.97 6.90 -1.56
N ILE A 376 6.81 7.74 -0.96
CA ILE A 376 7.70 8.60 -1.75
C ILE A 376 8.84 7.80 -2.38
N ILE A 377 9.57 7.01 -1.58
CA ILE A 377 10.72 6.25 -2.07
C ILE A 377 10.21 5.06 -2.91
N GLY A 378 9.24 4.32 -2.39
CA GLY A 378 8.73 3.10 -3.05
C GLY A 378 7.85 3.44 -4.23
N MET A 379 6.63 3.85 -3.97
CA MET A 379 5.59 4.03 -4.98
C MET A 379 5.92 5.18 -5.95
N GLY A 380 6.58 6.27 -5.47
CA GLY A 380 6.95 7.38 -6.33
C GLY A 380 8.17 7.09 -7.20
N LEU A 381 9.31 6.83 -6.57
CA LEU A 381 10.58 6.74 -7.28
C LEU A 381 10.80 5.39 -7.98
N GLY A 382 10.23 4.28 -7.45
CA GLY A 382 10.47 2.93 -8.02
C GLY A 382 10.05 2.82 -9.50
N PRO A 383 8.77 3.04 -9.83
CA PRO A 383 8.32 2.97 -11.23
C PRO A 383 9.00 3.98 -12.14
N TYR A 384 9.25 5.20 -11.62
CA TYR A 384 9.91 6.26 -12.38
C TYR A 384 11.36 5.90 -12.72
N PHE A 385 12.12 5.36 -11.75
CA PHE A 385 13.48 4.86 -11.98
C PHE A 385 13.54 3.79 -13.07
N VAL A 386 12.63 2.80 -13.01
CA VAL A 386 12.61 1.73 -14.03
C VAL A 386 12.33 2.31 -15.41
N GLY A 387 11.41 3.29 -15.54
CA GLY A 387 11.14 3.97 -16.80
C GLY A 387 12.36 4.70 -17.35
N ILE A 388 13.05 5.51 -16.54
CA ILE A 388 14.29 6.20 -16.93
C ILE A 388 15.36 5.18 -17.35
N ALA A 389 15.58 4.15 -16.53
CA ALA A 389 16.59 3.14 -16.84
C ALA A 389 16.26 2.38 -18.13
N SER A 390 14.99 2.09 -18.40
CA SER A 390 14.56 1.45 -19.66
C SER A 390 14.88 2.33 -20.87
N ASP A 391 14.54 3.63 -20.83
CA ASP A 391 14.83 4.55 -21.93
C ASP A 391 16.34 4.73 -22.16
N LEU A 392 17.13 4.85 -21.07
CA LEU A 392 18.60 4.95 -21.17
C LEU A 392 19.27 3.70 -21.75
N LEU A 393 18.70 2.53 -21.47
CA LEU A 393 19.20 1.25 -21.98
C LEU A 393 18.69 0.93 -23.39
N ASN A 394 17.65 1.60 -23.86
CA ASN A 394 17.00 1.30 -25.14
C ASN A 394 17.96 1.36 -26.35
N PRO A 395 18.90 2.32 -26.49
CA PRO A 395 19.83 2.34 -27.61
C PRO A 395 20.74 1.12 -27.72
N SER A 396 20.97 0.40 -26.61
CA SER A 396 21.87 -0.76 -26.55
C SER A 396 21.15 -2.10 -26.51
N PHE A 397 19.92 -2.13 -25.99
CA PHE A 397 19.19 -3.37 -25.69
C PHE A 397 17.80 -3.43 -26.32
N GLU A 398 17.35 -2.38 -26.96
CA GLU A 398 16.07 -2.31 -27.70
C GLU A 398 14.88 -2.84 -26.87
N ILE A 399 14.18 -3.86 -27.35
CA ILE A 399 13.02 -4.47 -26.69
C ILE A 399 13.37 -5.08 -25.33
N HIS A 400 14.63 -5.43 -25.07
CA HIS A 400 15.10 -5.99 -23.82
C HIS A 400 15.50 -4.94 -22.78
N SER A 401 15.47 -3.65 -23.11
CA SER A 401 15.85 -2.55 -22.22
C SER A 401 15.10 -2.60 -20.88
N LEU A 402 13.79 -2.83 -20.90
CA LEU A 402 12.95 -2.94 -19.71
C LEU A 402 13.36 -4.11 -18.80
N ARG A 403 13.72 -5.25 -19.37
CA ARG A 403 14.25 -6.43 -18.64
C ARG A 403 15.47 -6.06 -17.79
N TYR A 404 16.43 -5.37 -18.40
CA TYR A 404 17.66 -4.96 -17.71
C TYR A 404 17.41 -3.80 -16.73
N ALA A 405 16.50 -2.88 -17.03
CA ALA A 405 16.07 -1.85 -16.10
C ALA A 405 15.47 -2.43 -14.82
N LEU A 406 14.64 -3.47 -14.94
CA LEU A 406 14.12 -4.22 -13.80
C LEU A 406 15.23 -4.92 -13.01
N CYS A 407 16.21 -5.53 -13.69
CA CYS A 407 17.39 -6.13 -13.03
C CYS A 407 18.19 -5.09 -12.24
N LEU A 408 18.38 -3.88 -12.77
CA LEU A 408 19.04 -2.78 -12.04
C LEU A 408 18.22 -2.37 -10.81
N CYS A 409 16.91 -2.28 -10.94
CA CYS A 409 16.01 -1.99 -9.82
C CYS A 409 16.15 -3.03 -8.70
N VAL A 410 16.25 -4.32 -9.03
CA VAL A 410 16.41 -5.44 -8.08
C VAL A 410 17.63 -5.29 -7.19
N LEU A 411 18.72 -4.66 -7.66
CA LEU A 411 19.91 -4.44 -6.85
C LEU A 411 19.63 -3.62 -5.58
N ALA A 412 18.62 -2.77 -5.59
CA ALA A 412 18.20 -2.05 -4.39
C ALA A 412 17.70 -2.97 -3.26
N ASN A 413 17.23 -4.19 -3.57
CA ASN A 413 16.88 -5.18 -2.55
C ASN A 413 18.08 -5.74 -1.81
N LEU A 414 19.25 -5.85 -2.44
CA LEU A 414 20.49 -6.21 -1.74
C LEU A 414 20.82 -5.15 -0.69
N TRP A 415 20.71 -3.88 -1.07
CA TRP A 415 20.92 -2.76 -0.15
C TRP A 415 19.85 -2.71 0.95
N ALA A 416 18.58 -2.96 0.63
CA ALA A 416 17.51 -3.08 1.61
C ALA A 416 17.78 -4.17 2.64
N ALA A 417 18.20 -5.36 2.20
CA ALA A 417 18.55 -6.48 3.08
C ALA A 417 19.68 -6.11 4.05
N VAL A 418 20.75 -5.47 3.56
CA VAL A 418 21.84 -4.97 4.41
C VAL A 418 21.30 -4.03 5.48
N HIS A 419 20.43 -3.09 5.14
CA HIS A 419 19.84 -2.17 6.11
C HIS A 419 18.95 -2.88 7.13
N TYR A 420 18.17 -3.91 6.76
CA TYR A 420 17.41 -4.73 7.72
C TYR A 420 18.32 -5.40 8.73
N PHE A 421 19.44 -6.01 8.30
CA PHE A 421 20.40 -6.66 9.21
C PHE A 421 21.11 -5.64 10.10
N LEU A 422 21.53 -4.48 9.57
CA LEU A 422 22.14 -3.41 10.35
C LEU A 422 21.15 -2.84 11.39
N GLY A 423 19.89 -2.69 11.04
CA GLY A 423 18.84 -2.28 11.96
C GLY A 423 18.64 -3.27 13.10
N ALA A 424 18.73 -4.57 12.81
CA ALA A 424 18.63 -5.63 13.83
C ALA A 424 19.76 -5.56 14.87
N ILE A 425 20.96 -5.11 14.51
CA ILE A 425 22.10 -5.01 15.45
C ILE A 425 21.78 -4.02 16.59
N THR A 426 21.18 -2.88 16.28
CA THR A 426 20.92 -1.82 17.27
C THR A 426 19.51 -1.86 17.84
N LEU A 427 18.66 -2.81 17.39
CA LEU A 427 17.24 -2.85 17.75
C LEU A 427 17.03 -3.05 19.26
N ARG A 428 17.80 -3.92 19.91
CA ARG A 428 17.65 -4.18 21.35
C ARG A 428 17.90 -2.93 22.17
N GLU A 429 19.02 -2.23 21.93
CA GLU A 429 19.38 -1.00 22.65
C GLU A 429 18.31 0.08 22.49
N ASP A 430 17.77 0.24 21.25
CA ASP A 430 16.73 1.22 20.95
C ASP A 430 15.39 0.86 21.60
N LEU A 431 15.03 -0.44 21.71
CA LEU A 431 13.84 -0.91 22.40
C LEU A 431 13.97 -0.70 23.92
N ASP A 432 15.07 -1.12 24.53
CA ASP A 432 15.32 -0.99 25.97
C ASP A 432 15.24 0.50 26.39
N SER A 433 15.86 1.39 25.60
CA SER A 433 15.78 2.83 25.86
C SER A 433 14.38 3.41 25.72
N THR A 434 13.51 2.82 24.90
CA THR A 434 12.10 3.23 24.76
C THR A 434 11.29 2.72 25.95
N GLU A 435 11.56 1.53 26.45
CA GLU A 435 10.88 0.94 27.62
C GLU A 435 11.17 1.73 28.89
N VAL A 436 12.42 2.14 29.11
CA VAL A 436 12.80 3.04 30.23
C VAL A 436 12.01 4.33 30.18
N LEU A 437 11.83 4.95 29.01
CA LEU A 437 11.03 6.18 28.85
C LEU A 437 9.55 5.95 29.15
N MET A 438 9.00 4.77 28.80
CA MET A 438 7.59 4.46 29.10
C MET A 438 7.35 4.27 30.60
N THR A 439 8.30 3.67 31.32
CA THR A 439 8.20 3.47 32.78
C THR A 439 8.38 4.76 33.59
N GLN A 440 9.12 5.74 33.07
CA GLN A 440 9.29 7.05 33.75
C GLN A 440 8.07 7.97 33.63
N HIS A 441 7.15 7.71 32.70
CA HIS A 441 5.96 8.52 32.42
C HIS A 441 4.64 7.80 32.77
N SER A 442 4.70 6.59 33.35
CA SER A 442 3.59 5.84 33.93
C SER A 442 3.45 6.08 35.44
#